data_97485181f25353a45f2113e2a242d464
#
_entry.id   97485181f25353a45f2113e2a242d464
#
_cell.length_a   1.000
_cell.length_b   1.000
_cell.length_c   1.000
_cell.angle_alpha   90.00
_cell.angle_beta   90.00
_cell.angle_gamma   90.00
#
_symmetry.space_group_name_H-M   'P 1'
#
loop_
_entity.id
_entity.type
_entity.pdbx_description
1 polymer ?
#
loop_
_entity_poly.entity_id
_entity_poly.type
_entity_poly.pdbx_seq_one_letter_code
_entity_poly.pdbx_strand_id
1 'polypeptide(L)'
;MGLNLSHLYFLCAICNAHSMKLYLLQISLWIVYGFIHSALASPKVKRIFEQKLGSFFRYYRLLYNVLAIVLLIGLLWYQRLLPKERLWAAEWWVGGFAITLFWIGVLIALKALRGYDLREFLGAPKPSTSPTSSEFRTGGLLRYVRHPLYTGTILAVWGHFLYESTLQSLIMAICVTVYIRIGIVYEERKLVREFGDAYVEYRRRVAMLFPKLF
;
A
#
# COMPACT_ATOMS: atom_id res chain seq x y z
N MET A 1 34.06 -17.15 20.71
CA MET A 1 33.21 -16.24 19.95
C MET A 1 33.10 -16.80 18.53
N GLY A 2 32.18 -17.76 18.31
CA GLY A 2 32.03 -18.44 17.02
C GLY A 2 31.17 -17.63 16.09
N LEU A 3 31.75 -17.14 15.02
CA LEU A 3 30.97 -16.60 13.89
C LEU A 3 30.04 -17.71 13.39
N ASN A 4 28.74 -17.50 13.55
CA ASN A 4 27.73 -18.49 13.19
C ASN A 4 27.82 -18.68 11.67
N LEU A 5 28.10 -19.88 11.19
CA LEU A 5 28.22 -20.23 9.78
C LEU A 5 27.03 -19.73 8.95
N SER A 6 25.84 -19.62 9.56
CA SER A 6 24.64 -19.04 8.92
C SER A 6 24.82 -17.57 8.53
N HIS A 7 25.58 -16.77 9.29
CA HIS A 7 25.91 -15.38 8.93
C HIS A 7 26.87 -15.28 7.75
N LEU A 8 27.81 -16.22 7.63
CA LEU A 8 28.73 -16.27 6.49
C LEU A 8 28.00 -16.65 5.19
N TYR A 9 27.09 -17.61 5.25
CA TYR A 9 26.22 -17.98 4.11
C TYR A 9 25.32 -16.83 3.70
N PHE A 10 24.76 -16.08 4.65
CA PHE A 10 23.97 -14.88 4.40
C PHE A 10 24.75 -13.81 3.64
N LEU A 11 25.97 -13.49 4.06
CA LEU A 11 26.84 -12.53 3.36
C LEU A 11 27.25 -13.04 1.97
N CYS A 12 27.48 -14.34 1.81
CA CYS A 12 27.85 -14.96 0.54
C CYS A 12 26.67 -14.93 -0.46
N ALA A 13 25.46 -15.17 -0.02
CA ALA A 13 24.25 -15.14 -0.87
C ALA A 13 23.92 -13.72 -1.35
N ILE A 14 24.06 -12.71 -0.49
CA ILE A 14 23.90 -11.30 -0.87
C ILE A 14 25.00 -10.85 -1.84
N CYS A 15 26.22 -11.36 -1.69
CA CYS A 15 27.35 -11.09 -2.58
C CYS A 15 27.29 -11.82 -3.93
N ASN A 16 26.35 -12.75 -4.12
CA ASN A 16 26.17 -13.39 -5.42
C ASN A 16 25.54 -12.38 -6.41
N ALA A 17 26.33 -11.96 -7.41
CA ALA A 17 25.93 -10.96 -8.41
C ALA A 17 24.61 -11.32 -9.14
N HIS A 18 24.26 -12.60 -9.23
CA HIS A 18 23.00 -13.06 -9.80
C HIS A 18 21.81 -12.72 -8.87
N SER A 19 21.90 -13.02 -7.59
CA SER A 19 20.87 -12.70 -6.61
C SER A 19 20.65 -11.20 -6.48
N MET A 20 21.74 -10.41 -6.54
CA MET A 20 21.66 -8.95 -6.53
C MET A 20 20.86 -8.40 -7.70
N LYS A 21 21.05 -8.93 -8.92
CA LYS A 21 20.28 -8.52 -10.11
C LYS A 21 18.80 -8.81 -9.95
N LEU A 22 18.43 -9.95 -9.35
CA LEU A 22 17.02 -10.31 -9.10
C LEU A 22 16.36 -9.36 -8.10
N TYR A 23 17.04 -8.97 -7.03
CA TYR A 23 16.49 -8.01 -6.05
C TYR A 23 16.40 -6.58 -6.62
N LEU A 24 17.37 -6.16 -7.43
CA LEU A 24 17.29 -4.88 -8.13
C LEU A 24 16.11 -4.86 -9.12
N LEU A 25 15.88 -5.97 -9.82
CA LEU A 25 14.70 -6.11 -10.68
C LEU A 25 13.41 -6.04 -9.86
N GLN A 26 13.34 -6.69 -8.69
CA GLN A 26 12.19 -6.61 -7.80
C GLN A 26 11.90 -5.15 -7.38
N ILE A 27 12.92 -4.40 -6.94
CA ILE A 27 12.78 -2.99 -6.58
C ILE A 27 12.26 -2.17 -7.77
N SER A 28 12.86 -2.39 -8.96
CA SER A 28 12.45 -1.70 -10.19
C SER A 28 10.99 -1.99 -10.54
N LEU A 29 10.55 -3.23 -10.42
CA LEU A 29 9.15 -3.62 -10.66
C LEU A 29 8.19 -2.96 -9.67
N TRP A 30 8.55 -2.84 -8.38
CA TRP A 30 7.75 -2.10 -7.40
C TRP A 30 7.65 -0.61 -7.75
N ILE A 31 8.74 0.02 -8.19
CA ILE A 31 8.76 1.42 -8.61
C ILE A 31 7.87 1.62 -9.84
N VAL A 32 8.02 0.76 -10.86
CA VAL A 32 7.21 0.81 -12.09
C VAL A 32 5.72 0.59 -11.77
N TYR A 33 5.40 -0.39 -10.93
CA TYR A 33 4.04 -0.62 -10.47
C TYR A 33 3.44 0.64 -9.81
N GLY A 34 4.16 1.23 -8.84
CA GLY A 34 3.71 2.44 -8.14
C GLY A 34 3.54 3.63 -9.09
N PHE A 35 4.44 3.78 -10.06
CA PHE A 35 4.35 4.82 -11.07
C PHE A 35 3.12 4.64 -11.98
N ILE A 36 2.91 3.45 -12.53
CA ILE A 36 1.75 3.14 -13.40
C ILE A 36 0.45 3.36 -12.62
N HIS A 37 0.35 2.83 -11.40
CA HIS A 37 -0.82 2.98 -10.56
C HIS A 37 -1.14 4.46 -10.28
N SER A 38 -0.14 5.25 -9.90
CA SER A 38 -0.31 6.68 -9.63
C SER A 38 -0.62 7.49 -10.88
N ALA A 39 0.04 7.19 -12.01
CA ALA A 39 -0.20 7.88 -13.28
C ALA A 39 -1.64 7.68 -13.75
N LEU A 40 -2.13 6.45 -13.75
CA LEU A 40 -3.51 6.13 -14.14
C LEU A 40 -4.54 6.72 -13.18
N ALA A 41 -4.23 6.85 -11.89
CA ALA A 41 -5.11 7.50 -10.93
C ALA A 41 -5.14 9.04 -11.07
N SER A 42 -4.16 9.64 -11.76
CA SER A 42 -4.00 11.09 -11.82
C SER A 42 -5.11 11.80 -12.63
N PRO A 43 -5.53 13.01 -12.22
CA PRO A 43 -6.53 13.78 -12.95
C PRO A 43 -6.11 14.13 -14.40
N LYS A 44 -4.81 14.34 -14.63
CA LYS A 44 -4.29 14.66 -15.97
C LYS A 44 -4.50 13.49 -16.95
N VAL A 45 -4.12 12.29 -16.54
CA VAL A 45 -4.28 11.09 -17.37
C VAL A 45 -5.75 10.76 -17.57
N LYS A 46 -6.59 10.89 -16.53
CA LYS A 46 -8.05 10.73 -16.65
C LYS A 46 -8.65 11.63 -17.73
N ARG A 47 -8.30 12.92 -17.77
CA ARG A 47 -8.79 13.85 -18.79
C ARG A 47 -8.40 13.45 -20.21
N ILE A 48 -7.17 12.97 -20.40
CA ILE A 48 -6.71 12.49 -21.70
C ILE A 48 -7.54 11.29 -22.17
N PHE A 49 -7.79 10.33 -21.27
CA PHE A 49 -8.61 9.16 -21.59
C PHE A 49 -10.08 9.51 -21.78
N GLU A 50 -10.63 10.48 -21.03
CA GLU A 50 -11.99 10.98 -21.21
C GLU A 50 -12.20 11.54 -22.61
N GLN A 51 -11.28 12.37 -23.09
CA GLN A 51 -11.31 12.93 -24.43
C GLN A 51 -11.19 11.87 -25.55
N LYS A 52 -10.39 10.79 -25.30
CA LYS A 52 -10.14 9.76 -26.30
C LYS A 52 -11.19 8.65 -26.31
N LEU A 53 -11.73 8.26 -25.16
CA LEU A 53 -12.62 7.12 -25.03
C LEU A 53 -14.11 7.50 -25.13
N GLY A 54 -14.48 8.77 -25.01
CA GLY A 54 -15.87 9.21 -25.09
C GLY A 54 -16.78 8.38 -24.16
N SER A 55 -17.80 7.72 -24.71
CA SER A 55 -18.75 6.91 -23.92
C SER A 55 -18.12 5.72 -23.18
N PHE A 56 -16.99 5.19 -23.65
CA PHE A 56 -16.27 4.11 -22.99
C PHE A 56 -15.51 4.55 -21.73
N PHE A 57 -15.33 5.85 -21.50
CA PHE A 57 -14.68 6.39 -20.30
C PHE A 57 -15.35 5.94 -18.99
N ARG A 58 -16.64 5.59 -19.03
CA ARG A 58 -17.35 5.02 -17.87
C ARG A 58 -16.67 3.77 -17.28
N TYR A 59 -15.97 2.99 -18.13
CA TYR A 59 -15.26 1.78 -17.71
C TYR A 59 -13.80 2.03 -17.29
N TYR A 60 -13.30 3.26 -17.47
CA TYR A 60 -11.89 3.59 -17.20
C TYR A 60 -11.46 3.20 -15.81
N ARG A 61 -12.30 3.50 -14.80
CA ARG A 61 -11.99 3.21 -13.38
C ARG A 61 -11.93 1.71 -13.12
N LEU A 62 -12.83 0.94 -13.70
CA LEU A 62 -12.83 -0.52 -13.61
C LEU A 62 -11.58 -1.10 -14.29
N LEU A 63 -11.27 -0.67 -15.49
CA LEU A 63 -10.13 -1.15 -16.26
C LEU A 63 -8.80 -0.87 -15.55
N TYR A 64 -8.64 0.33 -15.03
CA TYR A 64 -7.42 0.67 -14.30
C TYR A 64 -7.28 -0.12 -12.99
N ASN A 65 -8.38 -0.38 -12.27
CA ASN A 65 -8.37 -1.20 -11.07
C ASN A 65 -8.01 -2.67 -11.40
N VAL A 66 -8.60 -3.23 -12.46
CA VAL A 66 -8.26 -4.58 -12.93
C VAL A 66 -6.79 -4.67 -13.32
N LEU A 67 -6.30 -3.70 -14.09
CA LEU A 67 -4.88 -3.63 -14.47
C LEU A 67 -3.97 -3.57 -13.24
N ALA A 68 -4.31 -2.73 -12.25
CA ALA A 68 -3.53 -2.62 -11.02
C ALA A 68 -3.50 -3.95 -10.25
N ILE A 69 -4.63 -4.67 -10.17
CA ILE A 69 -4.71 -5.98 -9.51
C ILE A 69 -3.87 -7.01 -10.28
N VAL A 70 -3.99 -7.06 -11.60
CA VAL A 70 -3.23 -8.02 -12.44
C VAL A 70 -1.72 -7.78 -12.31
N LEU A 71 -1.28 -6.52 -12.36
CA LEU A 71 0.13 -6.16 -12.18
C LEU A 71 0.62 -6.51 -10.76
N LEU A 72 -0.20 -6.27 -9.74
CA LEU A 72 0.14 -6.63 -8.36
C LEU A 72 0.27 -8.16 -8.21
N ILE A 73 -0.66 -8.93 -8.76
CA ILE A 73 -0.60 -10.40 -8.73
C ILE A 73 0.67 -10.88 -9.44
N GLY A 74 0.99 -10.34 -10.62
CA GLY A 74 2.22 -10.67 -11.34
C GLY A 74 3.49 -10.35 -10.54
N LEU A 75 3.51 -9.21 -9.84
CA LEU A 75 4.62 -8.79 -9.00
C LEU A 75 4.79 -9.72 -7.77
N LEU A 76 3.68 -10.07 -7.11
CA LEU A 76 3.69 -11.03 -5.99
C LEU A 76 4.07 -12.45 -6.45
N TRP A 77 3.65 -12.83 -7.66
CA TRP A 77 4.08 -14.09 -8.28
C TRP A 77 5.58 -14.10 -8.54
N TYR A 78 6.11 -13.04 -9.18
CA TYR A 78 7.55 -12.90 -9.39
C TYR A 78 8.33 -13.00 -8.07
N GLN A 79 7.87 -12.31 -7.01
CA GLN A 79 8.49 -12.37 -5.69
C GLN A 79 8.59 -13.81 -5.15
N ARG A 80 7.61 -14.68 -5.44
CA ARG A 80 7.62 -16.09 -5.01
C ARG A 80 8.68 -16.95 -5.71
N LEU A 81 9.15 -16.49 -6.88
CA LEU A 81 10.19 -17.18 -7.65
C LEU A 81 11.60 -16.83 -7.17
N LEU A 82 11.75 -15.79 -6.33
CA LEU A 82 13.02 -15.38 -5.79
C LEU A 82 13.52 -16.34 -4.71
N PRO A 83 14.86 -16.46 -4.51
CA PRO A 83 15.43 -17.27 -3.44
C PRO A 83 14.88 -16.84 -2.07
N LYS A 84 14.41 -17.81 -1.30
CA LYS A 84 13.82 -17.57 0.03
C LYS A 84 14.82 -17.80 1.15
N GLU A 85 15.88 -17.02 1.15
CA GLU A 85 16.83 -17.07 2.24
C GLU A 85 16.32 -16.25 3.41
N ARG A 86 16.15 -16.89 4.56
CA ARG A 86 15.70 -16.20 5.77
C ARG A 86 16.85 -15.37 6.34
N LEU A 87 16.54 -14.13 6.69
CA LEU A 87 17.48 -13.20 7.33
C LEU A 87 17.82 -13.61 8.77
N TRP A 88 16.86 -14.28 9.44
CA TRP A 88 17.01 -14.88 10.77
C TRP A 88 16.08 -16.08 10.95
N ALA A 89 16.44 -16.96 11.88
CA ALA A 89 15.56 -18.01 12.33
C ALA A 89 14.45 -17.39 13.20
N ALA A 90 13.20 -17.49 12.76
CA ALA A 90 12.09 -16.93 13.53
C ALA A 90 11.79 -17.85 14.74
N GLU A 91 11.92 -17.31 15.94
CA GLU A 91 11.40 -17.91 17.16
C GLU A 91 9.87 -18.05 17.06
N TRP A 92 9.30 -19.08 17.68
CA TRP A 92 7.86 -19.36 17.59
C TRP A 92 6.99 -18.16 18.00
N TRP A 93 7.40 -17.40 19.01
CA TRP A 93 6.69 -16.21 19.48
C TRP A 93 6.75 -15.05 18.47
N VAL A 94 7.85 -14.92 17.72
CA VAL A 94 7.97 -13.93 16.62
C VAL A 94 6.98 -14.27 15.52
N GLY A 95 6.85 -15.55 15.17
CA GLY A 95 5.84 -16.02 14.22
C GLY A 95 4.41 -15.71 14.65
N GLY A 96 4.08 -15.97 15.92
CA GLY A 96 2.78 -15.63 16.51
C GLY A 96 2.49 -14.14 16.47
N PHE A 97 3.46 -13.30 16.87
CA PHE A 97 3.34 -11.85 16.80
C PHE A 97 3.16 -11.36 15.36
N ALA A 98 3.95 -11.89 14.43
CA ALA A 98 3.89 -11.51 13.01
C ALA A 98 2.52 -11.81 12.38
N ILE A 99 1.97 -13.00 12.63
CA ILE A 99 0.62 -13.40 12.17
C ILE A 99 -0.44 -12.48 12.77
N THR A 100 -0.34 -12.19 14.06
CA THR A 100 -1.27 -11.28 14.75
C THR A 100 -1.23 -9.89 14.13
N LEU A 101 -0.03 -9.34 13.92
CA LEU A 101 0.18 -8.04 13.29
C LEU A 101 -0.41 -7.99 11.87
N PHE A 102 -0.18 -9.05 11.08
CA PHE A 102 -0.73 -9.19 9.74
C PHE A 102 -2.26 -9.12 9.74
N TRP A 103 -2.91 -9.93 10.58
CA TRP A 103 -4.38 -9.97 10.62
C TRP A 103 -4.99 -8.71 11.21
N ILE A 104 -4.38 -8.08 12.21
CA ILE A 104 -4.79 -6.76 12.69
C ILE A 104 -4.75 -5.75 11.54
N GLY A 105 -3.66 -5.74 10.77
CA GLY A 105 -3.52 -4.88 9.59
C GLY A 105 -4.64 -5.11 8.56
N VAL A 106 -4.90 -6.37 8.23
CA VAL A 106 -5.98 -6.75 7.29
C VAL A 106 -7.34 -6.30 7.80
N LEU A 107 -7.65 -6.52 9.09
CA LEU A 107 -8.93 -6.12 9.69
C LEU A 107 -9.13 -4.60 9.68
N ILE A 108 -8.08 -3.82 9.99
CA ILE A 108 -8.12 -2.37 9.93
C ILE A 108 -8.36 -1.91 8.48
N ALA A 109 -7.66 -2.49 7.50
CA ALA A 109 -7.83 -2.16 6.09
C ALA A 109 -9.25 -2.49 5.59
N LEU A 110 -9.77 -3.66 5.91
CA LEU A 110 -11.14 -4.06 5.56
C LEU A 110 -12.20 -3.17 6.22
N LYS A 111 -12.01 -2.80 7.49
CA LYS A 111 -12.91 -1.88 8.18
C LYS A 111 -12.85 -0.48 7.58
N ALA A 112 -11.66 -0.03 7.18
CA ALA A 112 -11.51 1.25 6.50
C ALA A 112 -12.21 1.25 5.13
N LEU A 113 -12.09 0.17 4.34
CA LEU A 113 -12.76 0.02 3.05
C LEU A 113 -14.28 0.08 3.14
N ARG A 114 -14.89 -0.38 4.23
CA ARG A 114 -16.34 -0.24 4.44
C ARG A 114 -16.82 1.21 4.53
N GLY A 115 -15.92 2.14 4.86
CA GLY A 115 -16.22 3.58 4.87
C GLY A 115 -16.21 4.23 3.48
N TYR A 116 -15.74 3.53 2.45
CA TYR A 116 -15.75 3.99 1.05
C TYR A 116 -16.97 3.43 0.32
N ASP A 117 -17.51 4.20 -0.61
CA ASP A 117 -18.49 3.68 -1.56
C ASP A 117 -17.81 2.68 -2.49
N LEU A 118 -18.00 1.38 -2.22
CA LEU A 118 -17.41 0.31 -3.01
C LEU A 118 -17.87 0.36 -4.49
N ARG A 119 -19.07 0.85 -4.76
CA ARG A 119 -19.56 1.03 -6.14
C ARG A 119 -18.75 2.11 -6.84
N GLU A 120 -18.55 3.25 -6.18
CA GLU A 120 -17.71 4.32 -6.70
C GLU A 120 -16.25 3.87 -6.81
N PHE A 121 -15.74 3.12 -5.83
CA PHE A 121 -14.38 2.58 -5.85
C PHE A 121 -14.15 1.61 -7.01
N LEU A 122 -15.12 0.72 -7.28
CA LEU A 122 -15.08 -0.23 -8.39
C LEU A 122 -15.40 0.38 -9.76
N GLY A 123 -15.81 1.66 -9.82
CA GLY A 123 -16.10 2.34 -11.08
C GLY A 123 -17.50 2.11 -11.61
N ALA A 124 -18.43 1.63 -10.79
CA ALA A 124 -19.83 1.58 -11.18
C ALA A 124 -20.40 3.01 -11.31
N PRO A 125 -21.26 3.27 -12.33
CA PRO A 125 -21.84 4.59 -12.52
C PRO A 125 -22.66 5.00 -11.30
N LYS A 126 -22.48 6.25 -10.82
CA LYS A 126 -23.31 6.83 -9.77
C LYS A 126 -24.74 6.96 -10.27
N PRO A 127 -25.75 6.58 -9.47
CA PRO A 127 -27.10 7.03 -9.71
C PRO A 127 -27.12 8.57 -9.68
N SER A 128 -27.81 9.18 -10.64
CA SER A 128 -27.90 10.64 -10.81
C SER A 128 -28.49 11.39 -9.59
N THR A 129 -29.03 10.67 -8.62
CA THR A 129 -29.65 11.19 -7.39
C THR A 129 -28.75 11.15 -6.16
N SER A 130 -27.51 10.64 -6.27
CA SER A 130 -26.61 10.65 -5.11
C SER A 130 -26.09 12.08 -4.89
N PRO A 131 -26.35 12.70 -3.72
CA PRO A 131 -25.78 14.00 -3.41
C PRO A 131 -24.26 13.85 -3.45
N THR A 132 -23.61 14.74 -4.17
CA THR A 132 -22.15 14.96 -4.07
C THR A 132 -21.86 15.54 -2.70
N SER A 133 -22.01 14.75 -1.65
CA SER A 133 -21.62 15.17 -0.31
C SER A 133 -20.10 15.16 -0.24
N SER A 134 -19.50 16.27 -0.59
CA SER A 134 -18.14 16.66 -0.20
C SER A 134 -18.09 16.94 1.32
N GLU A 135 -18.87 16.20 2.11
CA GLU A 135 -18.77 16.30 3.55
C GLU A 135 -17.47 15.69 4.03
N PHE A 136 -16.70 16.50 4.72
CA PHE A 136 -15.47 16.07 5.39
C PHE A 136 -15.80 15.11 6.53
N ARG A 137 -15.54 13.81 6.31
CA ARG A 137 -15.84 12.76 7.28
C ARG A 137 -14.67 12.59 8.26
N THR A 138 -14.98 12.63 9.57
CA THR A 138 -14.01 12.44 10.65
C THR A 138 -14.40 11.31 11.61
N GLY A 139 -15.44 10.52 11.26
CA GLY A 139 -16.00 9.47 12.11
C GLY A 139 -15.28 8.12 12.01
N GLY A 140 -15.61 7.20 12.91
CA GLY A 140 -15.08 5.83 12.89
C GLY A 140 -13.56 5.76 13.13
N LEU A 141 -12.83 5.04 12.27
CA LEU A 141 -11.37 4.94 12.35
C LEU A 141 -10.64 6.27 12.12
N LEU A 142 -11.28 7.21 11.41
CA LEU A 142 -10.73 8.54 11.15
C LEU A 142 -10.63 9.42 12.40
N ARG A 143 -11.24 9.01 13.54
CA ARG A 143 -11.00 9.65 14.85
C ARG A 143 -9.59 9.41 15.38
N TYR A 144 -9.00 8.26 15.05
CA TYR A 144 -7.74 7.79 15.62
C TYR A 144 -6.57 8.07 14.71
N VAL A 145 -6.76 7.82 13.40
CA VAL A 145 -5.74 8.06 12.38
C VAL A 145 -6.39 8.60 11.11
N ARG A 146 -5.66 9.47 10.40
CA ARG A 146 -6.17 10.11 9.18
C ARG A 146 -6.24 9.15 7.99
N HIS A 147 -5.34 8.15 7.96
CA HIS A 147 -5.22 7.21 6.84
C HIS A 147 -5.32 5.73 7.30
N PRO A 148 -6.49 5.31 7.82
CA PRO A 148 -6.63 3.97 8.40
C PRO A 148 -6.40 2.83 7.41
N LEU A 149 -6.75 3.01 6.13
CA LEU A 149 -6.47 2.02 5.08
C LEU A 149 -4.96 1.81 4.92
N TYR A 150 -4.20 2.90 4.89
CA TYR A 150 -2.74 2.84 4.77
C TYR A 150 -2.09 2.28 6.04
N THR A 151 -2.60 2.61 7.21
CA THR A 151 -2.17 2.00 8.48
C THR A 151 -2.32 0.48 8.44
N GLY A 152 -3.50 0.00 8.06
CA GLY A 152 -3.77 -1.42 7.93
C GLY A 152 -2.84 -2.10 6.92
N THR A 153 -2.62 -1.49 5.76
CA THR A 153 -1.72 -2.02 4.73
C THR A 153 -0.28 -2.11 5.23
N ILE A 154 0.23 -1.06 5.90
CA ILE A 154 1.59 -1.07 6.45
C ILE A 154 1.74 -2.18 7.51
N LEU A 155 0.80 -2.30 8.44
CA LEU A 155 0.83 -3.37 9.45
C LEU A 155 0.83 -4.76 8.80
N ALA A 156 0.00 -4.97 7.77
CA ALA A 156 -0.07 -6.25 7.08
C ALA A 156 1.24 -6.59 6.35
N VAL A 157 1.85 -5.66 5.60
CA VAL A 157 3.09 -5.95 4.88
C VAL A 157 4.28 -6.15 5.81
N TRP A 158 4.35 -5.42 6.93
CA TRP A 158 5.38 -5.63 7.94
C TRP A 158 5.16 -6.92 8.75
N GLY A 159 3.90 -7.27 9.07
CA GLY A 159 3.57 -8.57 9.65
C GLY A 159 3.97 -9.72 8.73
N HIS A 160 3.69 -9.62 7.43
CA HIS A 160 4.15 -10.59 6.44
C HIS A 160 5.68 -10.69 6.38
N PHE A 161 6.40 -9.55 6.39
CA PHE A 161 7.86 -9.54 6.44
C PHE A 161 8.40 -10.24 7.68
N LEU A 162 7.90 -9.93 8.87
CA LEU A 162 8.34 -10.56 10.11
C LEU A 162 8.10 -12.08 10.12
N TYR A 163 7.03 -12.55 9.47
CA TYR A 163 6.73 -13.97 9.34
C TYR A 163 7.67 -14.69 8.37
N GLU A 164 7.85 -14.15 7.16
CA GLU A 164 8.72 -14.74 6.14
C GLU A 164 10.21 -14.56 6.48
N SER A 165 10.57 -13.43 7.11
CA SER A 165 11.95 -13.05 7.50
C SER A 165 12.94 -13.09 6.33
N THR A 166 12.51 -12.70 5.11
CA THR A 166 13.32 -12.80 3.90
C THR A 166 13.63 -11.44 3.29
N LEU A 167 14.70 -11.32 2.52
CA LEU A 167 15.10 -10.07 1.89
C LEU A 167 14.03 -9.56 0.90
N GLN A 168 13.42 -10.44 0.10
CA GLN A 168 12.36 -10.04 -0.82
C GLN A 168 11.11 -9.51 -0.10
N SER A 169 10.73 -10.07 1.05
CA SER A 169 9.59 -9.57 1.82
C SER A 169 9.92 -8.23 2.51
N LEU A 170 11.18 -8.02 2.92
CA LEU A 170 11.67 -6.73 3.41
C LEU A 170 11.61 -5.64 2.32
N ILE A 171 12.11 -5.95 1.12
CA ILE A 171 12.05 -5.04 -0.03
C ILE A 171 10.60 -4.64 -0.32
N MET A 172 9.67 -5.61 -0.35
CA MET A 172 8.25 -5.33 -0.52
C MET A 172 7.73 -4.38 0.57
N ALA A 173 7.99 -4.67 1.84
CA ALA A 173 7.51 -3.87 2.96
C ALA A 173 8.02 -2.43 2.89
N ILE A 174 9.30 -2.24 2.54
CA ILE A 174 9.92 -0.91 2.36
C ILE A 174 9.29 -0.20 1.15
N CYS A 175 9.23 -0.85 -0.03
CA CYS A 175 8.68 -0.24 -1.24
C CYS A 175 7.22 0.20 -1.05
N VAL A 176 6.37 -0.65 -0.45
CA VAL A 176 4.98 -0.33 -0.15
C VAL A 176 4.88 0.83 0.85
N THR A 177 5.71 0.82 1.91
CA THR A 177 5.71 1.89 2.91
C THR A 177 6.13 3.23 2.31
N VAL A 178 7.20 3.26 1.52
CA VAL A 178 7.67 4.48 0.82
C VAL A 178 6.60 4.98 -0.15
N TYR A 179 6.01 4.09 -0.95
CA TYR A 179 4.95 4.43 -1.88
C TYR A 179 3.74 5.06 -1.17
N ILE A 180 3.27 4.46 -0.07
CA ILE A 180 2.18 4.99 0.76
C ILE A 180 2.55 6.36 1.32
N ARG A 181 3.77 6.54 1.83
CA ARG A 181 4.21 7.85 2.37
C ARG A 181 4.18 8.95 1.33
N ILE A 182 4.63 8.66 0.12
CA ILE A 182 4.54 9.59 -1.00
C ILE A 182 3.07 9.88 -1.34
N GLY A 183 2.23 8.84 -1.42
CA GLY A 183 0.80 8.97 -1.70
C GLY A 183 0.07 9.87 -0.70
N ILE A 184 0.34 9.71 0.61
CA ILE A 184 -0.22 10.54 1.69
C ILE A 184 0.09 12.02 1.47
N VAL A 185 1.32 12.36 1.09
CA VAL A 185 1.70 13.76 0.87
C VAL A 185 0.84 14.41 -0.23
N TYR A 186 0.60 13.70 -1.33
CA TYR A 186 -0.24 14.21 -2.41
C TYR A 186 -1.72 14.25 -2.02
N GLU A 187 -2.21 13.23 -1.31
CA GLU A 187 -3.58 13.16 -0.82
C GLU A 187 -3.88 14.28 0.19
N GLU A 188 -3.02 14.50 1.18
CA GLU A 188 -3.20 15.58 2.16
C GLU A 188 -3.15 16.98 1.52
N ARG A 189 -2.28 17.19 0.52
CA ARG A 189 -2.29 18.45 -0.25
C ARG A 189 -3.60 18.66 -1.00
N LYS A 190 -4.20 17.58 -1.52
CA LYS A 190 -5.51 17.66 -2.18
C LYS A 190 -6.60 17.97 -1.15
N LEU A 191 -6.63 17.28 0.00
CA LEU A 191 -7.62 17.49 1.06
C LEU A 191 -7.55 18.90 1.66
N VAL A 192 -6.34 19.46 1.84
CA VAL A 192 -6.19 20.87 2.26
C VAL A 192 -6.78 21.83 1.22
N ARG A 193 -6.61 21.59 -0.07
CA ARG A 193 -7.21 22.42 -1.12
C ARG A 193 -8.71 22.31 -1.20
N GLU A 194 -9.26 21.14 -0.88
CA GLU A 194 -10.69 20.83 -0.98
C GLU A 194 -11.47 21.31 0.25
N PHE A 195 -10.91 21.09 1.46
CA PHE A 195 -11.59 21.35 2.74
C PHE A 195 -11.01 22.51 3.55
N GLY A 196 -9.91 23.13 3.10
CA GLY A 196 -9.31 24.31 3.74
C GLY A 196 -8.96 24.09 5.21
N ASP A 197 -9.35 25.09 6.03
CA ASP A 197 -9.04 25.14 7.46
C ASP A 197 -9.64 23.97 8.26
N ALA A 198 -10.78 23.43 7.83
CA ALA A 198 -11.39 22.27 8.48
C ALA A 198 -10.45 21.05 8.48
N TYR A 199 -9.77 20.80 7.33
CA TYR A 199 -8.79 19.71 7.26
C TYR A 199 -7.49 20.05 8.02
N VAL A 200 -7.05 21.29 7.99
CA VAL A 200 -5.86 21.74 8.73
C VAL A 200 -6.04 21.52 10.22
N GLU A 201 -7.20 21.88 10.77
CA GLU A 201 -7.51 21.70 12.20
C GLU A 201 -7.62 20.21 12.56
N TYR A 202 -8.28 19.41 11.71
CA TYR A 202 -8.33 17.96 11.89
C TYR A 202 -6.92 17.34 11.90
N ARG A 203 -6.03 17.77 11.00
CA ARG A 203 -4.64 17.31 10.91
C ARG A 203 -3.82 17.62 12.16
N ARG A 204 -4.13 18.70 12.89
CA ARG A 204 -3.48 19.04 14.17
C ARG A 204 -3.87 18.06 15.28
N ARG A 205 -5.13 17.61 15.29
CA ARG A 205 -5.69 16.77 16.35
C ARG A 205 -5.48 15.28 16.14
N VAL A 206 -5.56 14.80 14.91
CA VAL A 206 -5.52 13.38 14.57
C VAL A 206 -4.18 13.01 13.96
N ALA A 207 -3.61 11.90 14.42
CA ALA A 207 -2.34 11.38 13.90
C ALA A 207 -2.46 10.88 12.46
N MET A 208 -1.36 10.81 11.73
CA MET A 208 -1.35 10.40 10.31
C MET A 208 -1.64 8.90 10.14
N LEU A 209 -0.83 8.04 10.75
CA LEU A 209 -0.84 6.59 10.57
C LEU A 209 -1.02 5.82 11.88
N PHE A 210 -0.34 6.24 12.95
CA PHE A 210 -0.40 5.57 14.24
C PHE A 210 -1.01 6.52 15.25
N PRO A 211 -1.97 6.06 16.10
CA PRO A 211 -2.58 6.90 17.11
C PRO A 211 -1.53 7.56 18.01
N LYS A 212 -1.75 8.81 18.37
CA LYS A 212 -0.98 9.40 19.46
C LYS A 212 -1.41 8.72 20.74
N LEU A 213 -0.47 8.12 21.45
CA LEU A 213 -0.75 7.43 22.70
C LEU A 213 -0.99 8.39 23.87
N PHE A 214 -0.73 9.69 23.65
CA PHE A 214 -0.97 10.78 24.61
C PHE A 214 -1.16 12.11 23.88
#